data_0d238d5cf83f81c8411985b0a19df7e0
#
_entry.id   0d238d5cf83f81c8411985b0a19df7e0
#
_cell.length_a   1.000
_cell.length_b   1.000
_cell.length_c   1.000
_cell.angle_alpha   90.00
_cell.angle_beta   90.00
_cell.angle_gamma   90.00
#
_symmetry.space_group_name_H-M   'P 1'
#
loop_
_entity.id
_entity.type
_entity.pdbx_description
1 polymer ?
#
loop_
_entity_poly.entity_id
_entity_poly.type
_entity_poly.pdbx_seq_one_letter_code
_entity_poly.pdbx_strand_id
1 'polypeptide(L)'
;RVPGSMSWAEAGGFAEAFTTAHDAVFSQAGLGLGEHLCVHGAAGGVGVAAVQLGVAAGARVTATVRNEDRRDDVAALGATVVAPEGFEDHGPFDVVLELIGASNLPADVAALATGGRICVIGVGGGGFRAELDLLALMGRRGRIHGSTLRARPLEEKARAAAAVARHVLPLVEQGRLTVPVAETFPLRDAAAAYEHFAAGGKFGKVVLLSDD
;
A
#
# COMPACT_ATOMS: atom_id res chain seq x y z
N ARG A 1 12.58 -15.17 10.73
CA ARG A 1 12.29 -16.54 10.28
C ARG A 1 11.07 -16.51 9.38
N VAL A 2 11.11 -17.22 8.24
CA VAL A 2 9.95 -17.37 7.35
C VAL A 2 8.96 -18.34 8.00
N PRO A 3 7.65 -18.00 8.08
CA PRO A 3 6.63 -18.94 8.54
C PRO A 3 6.59 -20.21 7.66
N GLY A 4 6.35 -21.36 8.28
CA GLY A 4 6.27 -22.63 7.55
C GLY A 4 5.09 -22.74 6.58
N SER A 5 4.11 -21.84 6.71
CA SER A 5 2.95 -21.73 5.80
C SER A 5 3.24 -20.96 4.53
N MET A 6 4.39 -20.25 4.43
CA MET A 6 4.78 -19.46 3.27
C MET A 6 5.71 -20.24 2.33
N SER A 7 5.43 -20.19 1.03
CA SER A 7 6.41 -20.54 0.00
C SER A 7 7.53 -19.49 -0.08
N TRP A 8 8.65 -19.86 -0.71
CA TRP A 8 9.76 -18.91 -0.93
C TRP A 8 9.35 -17.71 -1.79
N ALA A 9 8.45 -17.92 -2.76
CA ALA A 9 7.92 -16.83 -3.58
C ALA A 9 7.09 -15.83 -2.74
N GLU A 10 6.21 -16.33 -1.89
CA GLU A 10 5.44 -15.48 -0.95
C GLU A 10 6.36 -14.76 0.02
N ALA A 11 7.35 -15.45 0.59
CA ALA A 11 8.32 -14.84 1.51
C ALA A 11 9.12 -13.72 0.85
N GLY A 12 9.53 -13.92 -0.42
CA GLY A 12 10.20 -12.89 -1.23
C GLY A 12 9.31 -11.68 -1.51
N GLY A 13 8.02 -11.91 -1.74
CA GLY A 13 7.02 -10.85 -1.95
C GLY A 13 6.60 -10.12 -0.67
N PHE A 14 6.69 -10.79 0.49
CA PHE A 14 6.19 -10.30 1.77
C PHE A 14 7.00 -9.16 2.36
N ALA A 15 8.29 -9.38 2.56
CA ALA A 15 9.09 -8.59 3.51
C ALA A 15 9.05 -7.09 3.23
N GLU A 16 9.28 -6.67 1.99
CA GLU A 16 9.30 -5.25 1.61
C GLU A 16 7.89 -4.67 1.60
N ALA A 17 6.92 -5.35 0.97
CA ALA A 17 5.58 -4.84 0.76
C ALA A 17 4.83 -4.65 2.09
N PHE A 18 4.82 -5.66 2.96
CA PHE A 18 4.11 -5.58 4.23
C PHE A 18 4.81 -4.67 5.25
N THR A 19 6.15 -4.59 5.22
CA THR A 19 6.87 -3.65 6.10
C THR A 19 6.59 -2.21 5.70
N THR A 20 6.62 -1.92 4.40
CA THR A 20 6.31 -0.58 3.88
C THR A 20 4.86 -0.20 4.17
N ALA A 21 3.91 -1.08 3.90
CA ALA A 21 2.49 -0.82 4.16
C ALA A 21 2.20 -0.63 5.65
N HIS A 22 2.71 -1.53 6.52
CA HIS A 22 2.51 -1.44 7.96
C HIS A 22 3.11 -0.15 8.52
N ASP A 23 4.34 0.17 8.13
CA ASP A 23 4.99 1.40 8.60
C ASP A 23 4.20 2.64 8.16
N ALA A 24 3.84 2.75 6.88
CA ALA A 24 3.14 3.91 6.36
C ALA A 24 1.75 4.09 6.99
N VAL A 25 0.97 3.03 7.08
CA VAL A 25 -0.43 3.10 7.52
C VAL A 25 -0.54 3.24 9.04
N PHE A 26 0.25 2.49 9.82
CA PHE A 26 0.12 2.48 11.28
C PHE A 26 1.17 3.32 11.98
N SER A 27 2.46 3.17 11.64
CA SER A 27 3.52 3.88 12.37
C SER A 27 3.56 5.37 12.01
N GLN A 28 3.33 5.71 10.74
CA GLN A 28 3.43 7.09 10.25
C GLN A 28 2.06 7.77 10.23
N ALA A 29 1.06 7.18 9.59
CA ALA A 29 -0.28 7.76 9.51
C ALA A 29 -1.15 7.48 10.74
N GLY A 30 -0.81 6.49 11.58
CA GLY A 30 -1.52 6.20 12.81
C GLY A 30 -2.98 5.81 12.58
N LEU A 31 -3.24 4.92 11.62
CA LEU A 31 -4.60 4.41 11.36
C LEU A 31 -5.18 3.75 12.61
N GLY A 32 -6.35 4.20 13.01
CA GLY A 32 -7.12 3.69 14.15
C GLY A 32 -8.25 2.75 13.75
N LEU A 33 -8.83 2.09 14.75
CA LEU A 33 -10.02 1.25 14.55
C LEU A 33 -11.19 2.08 14.03
N GLY A 34 -11.90 1.54 13.03
CA GLY A 34 -13.10 2.17 12.46
C GLY A 34 -12.85 3.37 11.57
N GLU A 35 -11.62 3.84 11.44
CA GLU A 35 -11.27 4.92 10.51
C GLU A 35 -11.43 4.49 9.04
N HIS A 36 -11.51 5.48 8.15
CA HIS A 36 -11.63 5.28 6.72
C HIS A 36 -10.26 5.49 6.05
N LEU A 37 -9.72 4.40 5.52
CA LEU A 37 -8.46 4.39 4.77
C LEU A 37 -8.74 4.43 3.26
N CYS A 38 -8.13 5.38 2.55
CA CYS A 38 -8.00 5.33 1.10
C CYS A 38 -6.61 4.80 0.71
N VAL A 39 -6.55 3.86 -0.23
CA VAL A 39 -5.29 3.31 -0.75
C VAL A 39 -5.23 3.54 -2.25
N HIS A 40 -4.33 4.41 -2.71
CA HIS A 40 -4.04 4.59 -4.13
C HIS A 40 -3.12 3.50 -4.66
N GLY A 41 -3.30 3.10 -5.94
CA GLY A 41 -2.48 2.07 -6.55
C GLY A 41 -2.61 0.69 -5.87
N ALA A 42 -3.81 0.35 -5.43
CA ALA A 42 -4.09 -0.78 -4.55
C ALA A 42 -3.77 -2.16 -5.13
N ALA A 43 -3.66 -2.33 -6.46
CA ALA A 43 -3.29 -3.60 -7.09
C ALA A 43 -1.78 -3.90 -7.04
N GLY A 44 -0.93 -2.92 -6.69
CA GLY A 44 0.50 -3.10 -6.50
C GLY A 44 0.84 -3.81 -5.18
N GLY A 45 2.06 -4.33 -5.04
CA GLY A 45 2.44 -5.12 -3.85
C GLY A 45 2.22 -4.41 -2.51
N VAL A 46 2.63 -3.14 -2.39
CA VAL A 46 2.40 -2.34 -1.16
C VAL A 46 0.92 -2.02 -0.98
N GLY A 47 0.20 -1.71 -2.08
CA GLY A 47 -1.24 -1.43 -2.05
C GLY A 47 -2.05 -2.63 -1.57
N VAL A 48 -1.80 -3.82 -2.13
CA VAL A 48 -2.41 -5.10 -1.70
C VAL A 48 -2.17 -5.36 -0.21
N ALA A 49 -0.94 -5.13 0.27
CA ALA A 49 -0.62 -5.28 1.68
C ALA A 49 -1.38 -4.26 2.55
N ALA A 50 -1.44 -3.00 2.13
CA ALA A 50 -2.13 -1.94 2.86
C ALA A 50 -3.64 -2.17 2.96
N VAL A 51 -4.28 -2.61 1.87
CA VAL A 51 -5.71 -2.98 1.87
C VAL A 51 -5.97 -4.07 2.90
N GLN A 52 -5.25 -5.18 2.83
CA GLN A 52 -5.44 -6.30 3.76
C GLN A 52 -5.18 -5.89 5.21
N LEU A 53 -4.12 -5.13 5.47
CA LEU A 53 -3.79 -4.66 6.81
C LEU A 53 -4.86 -3.71 7.36
N GLY A 54 -5.39 -2.79 6.54
CA GLY A 54 -6.49 -1.91 6.92
C GLY A 54 -7.75 -2.69 7.28
N VAL A 55 -8.15 -3.65 6.44
CA VAL A 55 -9.29 -4.53 6.70
C VAL A 55 -9.09 -5.37 7.97
N ALA A 56 -7.90 -5.96 8.14
CA ALA A 56 -7.57 -6.76 9.33
C ALA A 56 -7.58 -5.94 10.63
N ALA A 57 -7.30 -4.63 10.54
CA ALA A 57 -7.38 -3.68 11.65
C ALA A 57 -8.78 -3.13 11.91
N GLY A 58 -9.80 -3.54 11.14
CA GLY A 58 -11.17 -3.08 11.29
C GLY A 58 -11.43 -1.68 10.72
N ALA A 59 -10.57 -1.18 9.85
CA ALA A 59 -10.80 0.05 9.10
C ALA A 59 -11.78 -0.19 7.94
N ARG A 60 -12.53 0.84 7.56
CA ARG A 60 -13.20 0.88 6.27
C ARG A 60 -12.17 1.23 5.20
N VAL A 61 -12.07 0.42 4.14
CA VAL A 61 -11.03 0.61 3.12
C VAL A 61 -11.66 0.91 1.76
N THR A 62 -11.28 2.05 1.16
CA THR A 62 -11.52 2.39 -0.24
C THR A 62 -10.20 2.25 -0.99
N ALA A 63 -10.22 1.56 -2.12
CA ALA A 63 -9.02 1.22 -2.90
C ALA A 63 -9.17 1.73 -4.34
N THR A 64 -8.24 2.54 -4.83
CA THR A 64 -8.28 2.97 -6.24
C THR A 64 -7.51 1.99 -7.11
N VAL A 65 -8.15 1.50 -8.17
CA VAL A 65 -7.58 0.55 -9.12
C VAL A 65 -7.89 0.99 -10.55
N ARG A 66 -6.84 1.35 -11.29
CA ARG A 66 -6.93 1.82 -12.68
C ARG A 66 -7.33 0.70 -13.63
N ASN A 67 -6.70 -0.48 -13.51
CA ASN A 67 -7.00 -1.63 -14.38
C ASN A 67 -8.28 -2.32 -13.89
N GLU A 68 -9.33 -2.28 -14.72
CA GLU A 68 -10.64 -2.87 -14.41
C GLU A 68 -10.56 -4.36 -14.13
N ASP A 69 -9.73 -5.10 -14.87
CA ASP A 69 -9.54 -6.56 -14.71
C ASP A 69 -8.98 -6.95 -13.32
N ARG A 70 -8.48 -5.98 -12.55
CA ARG A 70 -7.90 -6.20 -11.20
C ARG A 70 -8.81 -5.71 -10.07
N ARG A 71 -9.93 -5.11 -10.39
CA ARG A 71 -10.85 -4.56 -9.37
C ARG A 71 -11.44 -5.67 -8.51
N ASP A 72 -11.87 -6.76 -9.11
CA ASP A 72 -12.42 -7.91 -8.38
C ASP A 72 -11.36 -8.58 -7.48
N ASP A 73 -10.11 -8.70 -7.96
CA ASP A 73 -8.99 -9.23 -7.17
C ASP A 73 -8.78 -8.40 -5.89
N VAL A 74 -8.83 -7.06 -6.01
CA VAL A 74 -8.65 -6.15 -4.86
C VAL A 74 -9.91 -6.12 -3.99
N ALA A 75 -11.10 -6.18 -4.57
CA ALA A 75 -12.36 -6.23 -3.81
C ALA A 75 -12.45 -7.49 -2.94
N ALA A 76 -11.94 -8.62 -3.43
CA ALA A 76 -11.87 -9.87 -2.68
C ALA A 76 -11.02 -9.76 -1.40
N LEU A 77 -10.15 -8.75 -1.29
CA LEU A 77 -9.41 -8.45 -0.06
C LEU A 77 -10.25 -7.71 1.00
N GLY A 78 -11.49 -7.34 0.69
CA GLY A 78 -12.42 -6.69 1.62
C GLY A 78 -12.51 -5.16 1.48
N ALA A 79 -11.97 -4.57 0.40
CA ALA A 79 -12.08 -3.14 0.14
C ALA A 79 -13.26 -2.80 -0.77
N THR A 80 -13.77 -1.58 -0.65
CA THR A 80 -14.58 -0.94 -1.71
C THR A 80 -13.62 -0.44 -2.79
N VAL A 81 -13.73 -1.01 -4.00
CA VAL A 81 -12.84 -0.67 -5.11
C VAL A 81 -13.50 0.33 -6.05
N VAL A 82 -12.75 1.38 -6.39
CA VAL A 82 -13.21 2.47 -7.24
C VAL A 82 -12.17 2.78 -8.33
N ALA A 83 -12.59 3.50 -9.38
CA ALA A 83 -11.66 4.08 -10.33
C ALA A 83 -10.82 5.18 -9.66
N PRO A 84 -9.61 5.51 -10.17
CA PRO A 84 -8.85 6.65 -9.69
C PRO A 84 -9.58 7.98 -9.86
N GLU A 85 -10.37 8.11 -10.92
CA GLU A 85 -11.19 9.28 -11.19
C GLU A 85 -12.47 9.25 -10.35
N GLY A 86 -12.77 10.32 -9.63
CA GLY A 86 -13.96 10.44 -8.78
C GLY A 86 -13.87 9.70 -7.44
N PHE A 87 -12.69 9.21 -7.05
CA PHE A 87 -12.52 8.52 -5.76
C PHE A 87 -12.87 9.43 -4.56
N GLU A 88 -12.72 10.74 -4.72
CA GLU A 88 -13.01 11.75 -3.71
C GLU A 88 -14.48 11.74 -3.25
N ASP A 89 -15.41 11.31 -4.09
CA ASP A 89 -16.82 11.18 -3.76
C ASP A 89 -17.11 10.05 -2.75
N HIS A 90 -16.13 9.15 -2.55
CA HIS A 90 -16.20 8.06 -1.58
C HIS A 90 -15.64 8.42 -0.20
N GLY A 91 -15.14 9.66 -0.03
CA GLY A 91 -14.69 10.19 1.26
C GLY A 91 -15.84 10.49 2.24
N PRO A 92 -15.58 11.20 3.32
CA PRO A 92 -14.27 11.67 3.71
C PRO A 92 -13.35 10.55 4.22
N PHE A 93 -12.03 10.73 4.03
CA PHE A 93 -11.01 9.77 4.44
C PHE A 93 -10.23 10.27 5.66
N ASP A 94 -10.06 9.42 6.66
CA ASP A 94 -9.22 9.71 7.82
C ASP A 94 -7.73 9.54 7.47
N VAL A 95 -7.42 8.55 6.67
CA VAL A 95 -6.07 8.27 6.16
C VAL A 95 -6.10 8.07 4.65
N VAL A 96 -5.14 8.70 3.95
CA VAL A 96 -4.85 8.40 2.55
C VAL A 96 -3.41 7.87 2.46
N LEU A 97 -3.24 6.67 1.90
CA LEU A 97 -1.95 6.13 1.52
C LEU A 97 -1.69 6.41 0.04
N GLU A 98 -0.77 7.34 -0.23
CA GLU A 98 -0.45 7.79 -1.58
C GLU A 98 0.76 7.04 -2.15
N LEU A 99 0.50 6.20 -3.17
CA LEU A 99 1.49 5.36 -3.85
C LEU A 99 1.75 5.78 -5.31
N ILE A 100 0.98 6.73 -5.82
CA ILE A 100 1.01 7.14 -7.24
C ILE A 100 1.78 8.45 -7.40
N GLY A 101 1.42 9.48 -6.62
CA GLY A 101 2.15 10.74 -6.58
C GLY A 101 1.29 11.99 -6.67
N ALA A 102 1.92 13.06 -7.14
CA ALA A 102 1.42 14.41 -7.06
C ALA A 102 0.06 14.66 -7.73
N SER A 103 -0.30 13.86 -8.73
CA SER A 103 -1.57 14.04 -9.47
C SER A 103 -2.82 13.86 -8.61
N ASN A 104 -2.76 13.05 -7.56
CA ASN A 104 -3.90 12.77 -6.67
C ASN A 104 -4.02 13.80 -5.54
N LEU A 105 -2.92 14.43 -5.12
CA LEU A 105 -2.86 15.23 -3.89
C LEU A 105 -3.92 16.34 -3.79
N PRO A 106 -4.30 17.07 -4.86
CA PRO A 106 -5.39 18.05 -4.78
C PRO A 106 -6.72 17.43 -4.37
N ALA A 107 -7.09 16.30 -4.99
CA ALA A 107 -8.30 15.57 -4.68
C ALA A 107 -8.23 14.88 -3.30
N ASP A 108 -7.05 14.37 -2.93
CA ASP A 108 -6.81 13.81 -1.58
C ASP A 108 -7.11 14.84 -0.49
N VAL A 109 -6.61 16.08 -0.65
CA VAL A 109 -6.86 17.16 0.32
C VAL A 109 -8.35 17.50 0.40
N ALA A 110 -9.05 17.57 -0.73
CA ALA A 110 -10.48 17.84 -0.78
C ALA A 110 -11.30 16.73 -0.09
N ALA A 111 -10.88 15.48 -0.23
CA ALA A 111 -11.55 14.30 0.33
C ALA A 111 -11.17 13.96 1.78
N LEU A 112 -10.25 14.72 2.43
CA LEU A 112 -9.88 14.46 3.81
C LEU A 112 -11.04 14.68 4.79
N ALA A 113 -11.15 13.81 5.75
CA ALA A 113 -11.89 14.05 7.00
C ALA A 113 -11.23 15.15 7.81
N THR A 114 -11.95 15.74 8.77
CA THR A 114 -11.36 16.70 9.70
C THR A 114 -10.29 16.03 10.57
N GLY A 115 -9.06 16.54 10.52
CA GLY A 115 -7.90 15.92 11.17
C GLY A 115 -7.27 14.77 10.38
N GLY A 116 -7.74 14.55 9.14
CA GLY A 116 -7.23 13.51 8.24
C GLY A 116 -5.76 13.72 7.87
N ARG A 117 -5.13 12.65 7.39
CA ARG A 117 -3.69 12.66 7.06
C ARG A 117 -3.40 11.87 5.80
N ILE A 118 -2.51 12.42 4.98
CA ILE A 118 -2.02 11.82 3.75
C ILE A 118 -0.58 11.38 3.99
N CYS A 119 -0.29 10.10 3.82
CA CYS A 119 1.05 9.54 3.88
C CYS A 119 1.54 9.24 2.45
N VAL A 120 2.50 10.03 1.97
CA VAL A 120 3.08 9.89 0.63
C VAL A 120 4.32 9.01 0.71
N ILE A 121 4.30 7.87 0.01
CA ILE A 121 5.44 6.95 -0.09
C ILE A 121 5.78 6.54 -1.53
N GLY A 122 4.92 6.88 -2.50
CA GLY A 122 5.15 6.62 -3.91
C GLY A 122 4.86 7.85 -4.78
N VAL A 123 5.70 8.07 -5.81
CA VAL A 123 5.58 9.20 -6.73
C VAL A 123 5.83 8.82 -8.19
N GLY A 124 5.95 7.51 -8.46
CA GLY A 124 6.39 7.01 -9.77
C GLY A 124 5.38 7.15 -10.91
N GLY A 125 4.10 7.27 -10.60
CA GLY A 125 3.03 7.32 -11.62
C GLY A 125 2.43 8.72 -11.82
N GLY A 126 2.45 9.57 -10.77
CA GLY A 126 1.73 10.84 -10.74
C GLY A 126 2.61 12.09 -10.68
N GLY A 127 3.93 11.95 -10.79
CA GLY A 127 4.87 13.08 -10.71
C GLY A 127 5.27 13.48 -9.28
N PHE A 128 6.20 14.44 -9.17
CA PHE A 128 6.87 14.83 -7.94
C PHE A 128 6.41 16.18 -7.37
N ARG A 129 5.59 16.94 -8.11
CA ARG A 129 5.20 18.31 -7.75
C ARG A 129 3.70 18.47 -7.91
N ALA A 130 3.04 19.00 -6.89
CA ALA A 130 1.63 19.33 -6.90
C ALA A 130 1.40 20.75 -6.42
N GLU A 131 0.35 21.39 -6.96
CA GLU A 131 -0.25 22.59 -6.38
C GLU A 131 -1.30 22.13 -5.35
N LEU A 132 -1.35 22.80 -4.19
CA LEU A 132 -2.26 22.45 -3.10
C LEU A 132 -3.09 23.67 -2.70
N ASP A 133 -4.38 23.44 -2.49
CA ASP A 133 -5.26 24.39 -1.84
C ASP A 133 -4.99 24.40 -0.31
N LEU A 134 -4.23 25.39 0.15
CA LEU A 134 -3.89 25.52 1.56
C LEU A 134 -5.11 25.87 2.42
N LEU A 135 -6.10 26.56 1.86
CA LEU A 135 -7.32 26.90 2.60
C LEU A 135 -8.16 25.63 2.84
N ALA A 136 -8.27 24.76 1.85
CA ALA A 136 -8.92 23.45 2.00
C ALA A 136 -8.19 22.59 3.04
N LEU A 137 -6.85 22.52 2.99
CA LEU A 137 -6.04 21.77 3.96
C LEU A 137 -6.21 22.32 5.39
N MET A 138 -6.21 23.65 5.56
CA MET A 138 -6.45 24.31 6.84
C MET A 138 -7.87 24.03 7.36
N GLY A 139 -8.88 24.12 6.50
CA GLY A 139 -10.28 23.84 6.86
C GLY A 139 -10.49 22.42 7.35
N ARG A 140 -9.76 21.46 6.79
CA ARG A 140 -9.74 20.06 7.25
C ARG A 140 -8.83 19.85 8.47
N ARG A 141 -8.00 20.81 8.87
CA ARG A 141 -6.90 20.61 9.84
C ARG A 141 -6.04 19.40 9.47
N GLY A 142 -5.89 19.20 8.14
CA GLY A 142 -5.25 18.04 7.53
C GLY A 142 -3.74 18.06 7.70
N ARG A 143 -3.12 16.91 7.51
CA ARG A 143 -1.67 16.73 7.49
C ARG A 143 -1.25 16.00 6.22
N ILE A 144 -0.14 16.44 5.63
CA ILE A 144 0.53 15.73 4.53
C ILE A 144 1.95 15.47 4.99
N HIS A 145 2.40 14.24 4.92
CA HIS A 145 3.78 13.89 5.26
C HIS A 145 4.31 12.82 4.31
N GLY A 146 5.61 12.87 4.07
CA GLY A 146 6.32 11.84 3.30
C GLY A 146 7.00 10.83 4.21
N SER A 147 7.13 9.59 3.72
CA SER A 147 7.89 8.55 4.40
C SER A 147 8.70 7.71 3.42
N THR A 148 9.80 7.14 3.90
CA THR A 148 10.63 6.17 3.18
C THR A 148 11.31 5.24 4.18
N LEU A 149 11.46 3.97 3.84
CA LEU A 149 12.24 3.02 4.64
C LEU A 149 13.68 2.89 4.16
N ARG A 150 13.91 3.05 2.85
CA ARG A 150 15.22 2.80 2.22
C ARG A 150 16.35 3.62 2.86
N ALA A 151 16.10 4.90 3.11
CA ALA A 151 17.11 5.84 3.62
C ALA A 151 17.18 5.92 5.15
N ARG A 152 16.37 5.14 5.88
CA ARG A 152 16.35 5.19 7.36
C ARG A 152 17.58 4.52 7.98
N PRO A 153 18.00 4.97 9.17
CA PRO A 153 18.98 4.26 9.99
C PRO A 153 18.58 2.82 10.27
N LEU A 154 19.56 1.95 10.54
CA LEU A 154 19.34 0.52 10.77
C LEU A 154 18.37 0.27 11.93
N GLU A 155 18.48 1.05 12.99
CA GLU A 155 17.64 0.95 14.20
C GLU A 155 16.15 1.21 13.90
N GLU A 156 15.86 2.12 12.97
CA GLU A 156 14.49 2.39 12.54
C GLU A 156 13.94 1.27 11.66
N LYS A 157 14.79 0.74 10.76
CA LYS A 157 14.44 -0.45 9.96
C LYS A 157 14.18 -1.66 10.85
N ALA A 158 15.01 -1.86 11.88
CA ALA A 158 14.82 -2.94 12.84
C ALA A 158 13.50 -2.80 13.63
N ARG A 159 13.14 -1.57 14.03
CA ARG A 159 11.83 -1.30 14.68
C ARG A 159 10.66 -1.62 13.76
N ALA A 160 10.73 -1.20 12.49
CA ALA A 160 9.69 -1.52 11.50
C ALA A 160 9.55 -3.04 11.29
N ALA A 161 10.68 -3.75 11.14
CA ALA A 161 10.69 -5.21 11.01
C ALA A 161 10.13 -5.92 12.26
N ALA A 162 10.49 -5.45 13.46
CA ALA A 162 9.97 -6.00 14.72
C ALA A 162 8.45 -5.77 14.87
N ALA A 163 7.94 -4.62 14.41
CA ALA A 163 6.50 -4.34 14.39
C ALA A 163 5.76 -5.29 13.45
N VAL A 164 6.29 -5.54 12.24
CA VAL A 164 5.73 -6.52 11.32
C VAL A 164 5.77 -7.94 11.89
N ALA A 165 6.87 -8.34 12.50
CA ALA A 165 6.98 -9.64 13.15
C ALA A 165 5.95 -9.84 14.26
N ARG A 166 5.63 -8.79 15.00
CA ARG A 166 4.66 -8.81 16.10
C ARG A 166 3.20 -8.76 15.63
N HIS A 167 2.90 -7.92 14.64
CA HIS A 167 1.52 -7.57 14.29
C HIS A 167 1.03 -8.28 13.02
N VAL A 168 1.93 -8.58 12.08
CA VAL A 168 1.57 -9.05 10.74
C VAL A 168 1.81 -10.55 10.56
N LEU A 169 2.97 -11.07 10.98
CA LEU A 169 3.27 -12.50 10.81
C LEU A 169 2.22 -13.42 11.44
N PRO A 170 1.68 -13.16 12.65
CA PRO A 170 0.62 -14.01 13.21
C PRO A 170 -0.65 -14.06 12.35
N LEU A 171 -0.98 -12.96 11.64
CA LEU A 171 -2.14 -12.92 10.75
C LEU A 171 -1.91 -13.75 9.48
N VAL A 172 -0.67 -13.77 8.98
CA VAL A 172 -0.28 -14.63 7.87
C VAL A 172 -0.32 -16.11 8.27
N GLU A 173 0.22 -16.45 9.44
CA GLU A 173 0.20 -17.82 9.99
C GLU A 173 -1.24 -18.33 10.20
N GLN A 174 -2.18 -17.43 10.49
CA GLN A 174 -3.62 -17.73 10.61
C GLN A 174 -4.35 -17.78 9.26
N GLY A 175 -3.67 -17.53 8.14
CA GLY A 175 -4.30 -17.46 6.81
C GLY A 175 -5.21 -16.24 6.60
N ARG A 176 -5.13 -15.23 7.47
CA ARG A 176 -5.92 -13.99 7.37
C ARG A 176 -5.33 -12.97 6.41
N LEU A 177 -4.05 -13.08 6.11
CA LEU A 177 -3.34 -12.26 5.12
C LEU A 177 -2.66 -13.19 4.10
N THR A 178 -2.67 -12.79 2.85
CA THR A 178 -2.05 -13.50 1.75
C THR A 178 -1.01 -12.63 1.06
N VAL A 179 -0.06 -13.26 0.36
CA VAL A 179 0.95 -12.56 -0.44
C VAL A 179 0.72 -12.93 -1.91
N PRO A 180 -0.13 -12.20 -2.64
CA PRO A 180 -0.33 -12.48 -4.05
C PRO A 180 0.97 -12.34 -4.84
N VAL A 181 1.36 -13.42 -5.50
CA VAL A 181 2.50 -13.49 -6.42
C VAL A 181 1.93 -13.53 -7.83
N ALA A 182 2.12 -12.44 -8.57
CA ALA A 182 1.63 -12.32 -9.93
C ALA A 182 2.38 -13.24 -10.90
N GLU A 183 3.70 -13.32 -10.73
CA GLU A 183 4.58 -14.15 -11.57
C GLU A 183 5.90 -14.42 -10.84
N THR A 184 6.53 -15.56 -11.17
CA THR A 184 7.87 -15.90 -10.69
C THR A 184 8.82 -16.08 -11.86
N PHE A 185 10.04 -15.61 -11.72
CA PHE A 185 11.10 -15.78 -12.71
C PHE A 185 12.36 -16.35 -12.05
N PRO A 186 13.14 -17.18 -12.74
CA PRO A 186 14.49 -17.52 -12.31
C PRO A 186 15.34 -16.25 -12.18
N LEU A 187 16.26 -16.20 -11.21
CA LEU A 187 17.11 -15.01 -10.98
C LEU A 187 17.91 -14.63 -12.24
N ARG A 188 18.33 -15.61 -13.05
CA ARG A 188 19.03 -15.38 -14.32
C ARG A 188 18.18 -14.63 -15.36
N ASP A 189 16.86 -14.68 -15.25
CA ASP A 189 15.90 -14.06 -16.18
C ASP A 189 15.37 -12.72 -15.66
N ALA A 190 16.14 -12.04 -14.79
CA ALA A 190 15.77 -10.78 -14.17
C ALA A 190 15.37 -9.70 -15.19
N ALA A 191 15.99 -9.66 -16.37
CA ALA A 191 15.63 -8.73 -17.44
C ALA A 191 14.18 -8.93 -17.89
N ALA A 192 13.78 -10.18 -18.18
CA ALA A 192 12.40 -10.52 -18.56
C ALA A 192 11.40 -10.19 -17.43
N ALA A 193 11.78 -10.42 -16.17
CA ALA A 193 10.98 -10.04 -15.02
C ALA A 193 10.75 -8.53 -14.94
N TYR A 194 11.76 -7.72 -15.22
CA TYR A 194 11.63 -6.25 -15.26
C TYR A 194 10.77 -5.79 -16.44
N GLU A 195 10.88 -6.41 -17.61
CA GLU A 195 10.01 -6.13 -18.77
C GLU A 195 8.54 -6.45 -18.42
N HIS A 196 8.29 -7.62 -17.84
CA HIS A 196 6.97 -7.99 -17.34
C HIS A 196 6.45 -7.01 -16.29
N PHE A 197 7.31 -6.60 -15.37
CA PHE A 197 6.97 -5.59 -14.35
C PHE A 197 6.60 -4.25 -15.00
N ALA A 198 7.35 -3.80 -16.01
CA ALA A 198 7.13 -2.52 -16.70
C ALA A 198 5.85 -2.52 -17.55
N ALA A 199 5.45 -3.67 -18.10
CA ALA A 199 4.21 -3.81 -18.86
C ALA A 199 2.95 -3.53 -18.01
N GLY A 200 3.03 -3.64 -16.67
CA GLY A 200 1.93 -3.36 -15.76
C GLY A 200 0.86 -4.45 -15.74
N GLY A 201 -0.35 -4.09 -15.29
CA GLY A 201 -1.52 -4.98 -15.30
C GLY A 201 -1.49 -6.15 -14.31
N LYS A 202 -0.50 -6.22 -13.43
CA LYS A 202 -0.33 -7.30 -12.45
C LYS A 202 -1.09 -7.01 -11.15
N PHE A 203 -1.40 -8.10 -10.43
CA PHE A 203 -1.91 -8.07 -9.08
C PHE A 203 -0.88 -8.68 -8.12
N GLY A 204 -0.38 -7.89 -7.17
CA GLY A 204 0.64 -8.33 -6.22
C GLY A 204 2.08 -8.17 -6.70
N LYS A 205 2.93 -9.17 -6.43
CA LYS A 205 4.40 -9.10 -6.62
C LYS A 205 4.89 -9.95 -7.78
N VAL A 206 5.92 -9.48 -8.48
CA VAL A 206 6.77 -10.27 -9.35
C VAL A 206 8.00 -10.66 -8.54
N VAL A 207 8.35 -11.94 -8.52
CA VAL A 207 9.38 -12.48 -7.63
C VAL A 207 10.45 -13.21 -8.44
N LEU A 208 11.71 -12.94 -8.12
CA LEU A 208 12.86 -13.68 -8.63
C LEU A 208 13.21 -14.79 -7.65
N LEU A 209 13.35 -16.01 -8.15
CA LEU A 209 13.76 -17.17 -7.36
C LEU A 209 15.17 -17.62 -7.76
N SER A 210 15.98 -18.02 -6.77
CA SER A 210 17.23 -18.71 -7.04
C SER A 210 16.94 -20.11 -7.60
N ASP A 211 17.89 -20.64 -8.37
CA ASP A 211 17.78 -21.97 -9.04
C ASP A 211 18.12 -23.14 -8.07
N ASP A 212 18.27 -22.91 -6.77
CA ASP A 212 18.68 -23.91 -5.75
C ASP A 212 17.45 -24.47 -4.99
#